data_02494bda6e89872cfcd0d3b221c8891e
#
_entry.id   02494bda6e89872cfcd0d3b221c8891e
#
_cell.length_a   1.000
_cell.length_b   1.000
_cell.length_c   1.000
_cell.angle_alpha   90.00
_cell.angle_beta   90.00
_cell.angle_gamma   90.00
#
_symmetry.space_group_name_H-M   'P 1'
#
loop_
_entity.id
_entity.type
_entity.pdbx_description
1 polymer ?
#
loop_
_entity_poly.entity_id
_entity_poly.type
_entity_poly.pdbx_seq_one_letter_code
_entity_poly.pdbx_strand_id
1 'polypeptide(L)'
;MPTFNNQKTLRRVIDGVLNYGDGNVIVINDGSTDDTAAILSTYGEKIHVLTNEKNQGKGFSLRRGFKEAIRLGYENAISIDSDGQHLPSDIPLFIEAALNYPGALLMGSRNMAQEGVPGKSSFGNKFSNFWFKFETGLTLPDTQTGFRLYPLKPIEKIRLFTSKFETEIEVIVKLAWRDVKILPINIQVIYDSNERVTHFRPFRDFTRISILNTYFVVLTLLYYLPKRLFFYIKRKGLWKIIREEARKPNESNFSKAKSIGFGFFMGIVPIWGFQLLVGIPLSVYFRMNKILFLTTANVSLPPFIPFIIFGSYKFGGLFYKNGVQLNSIENLTLDSIHVNFVQYFLGGTLLALFTGITTFGISWLVLKFARKNY
;
A
#
# COMPACT_ATOMS: atom_id res chain seq x y z
N MET A 1 -21.26 -13.47 -5.72
CA MET A 1 -21.15 -13.07 -7.15
C MET A 1 -21.94 -11.80 -7.38
N PRO A 2 -21.31 -10.63 -7.62
CA PRO A 2 -22.01 -9.42 -8.06
C PRO A 2 -22.40 -9.55 -9.54
N THR A 3 -23.58 -9.04 -9.90
CA THR A 3 -24.07 -9.01 -11.28
C THR A 3 -24.84 -7.72 -11.57
N PHE A 4 -24.69 -7.20 -12.78
CA PHE A 4 -25.42 -6.05 -13.29
C PHE A 4 -25.52 -6.13 -14.80
N ASN A 5 -26.76 -6.18 -15.33
CA ASN A 5 -27.05 -6.24 -16.78
C ASN A 5 -26.18 -7.26 -17.52
N ASN A 6 -26.21 -8.51 -17.08
CA ASN A 6 -25.33 -9.56 -17.60
C ASN A 6 -26.09 -10.86 -17.96
N GLN A 7 -27.26 -10.73 -18.57
CA GLN A 7 -28.14 -11.85 -18.93
C GLN A 7 -27.47 -12.92 -19.82
N LYS A 8 -26.45 -12.55 -20.64
CA LYS A 8 -25.85 -13.46 -21.62
C LYS A 8 -25.05 -14.59 -20.98
N THR A 9 -24.28 -14.28 -19.94
CA THR A 9 -23.30 -15.21 -19.35
C THR A 9 -23.70 -15.71 -17.96
N LEU A 10 -24.66 -15.00 -17.31
CA LEU A 10 -25.05 -15.23 -15.93
C LEU A 10 -25.42 -16.70 -15.63
N ARG A 11 -26.29 -17.30 -16.47
CA ARG A 11 -26.73 -18.69 -16.29
C ARG A 11 -25.55 -19.66 -16.32
N ARG A 12 -24.67 -19.57 -17.34
CA ARG A 12 -23.48 -20.40 -17.46
C ARG A 12 -22.57 -20.31 -16.25
N VAL A 13 -22.37 -19.08 -15.72
CA VAL A 13 -21.51 -18.88 -14.56
C VAL A 13 -22.16 -19.45 -13.29
N ILE A 14 -23.46 -19.23 -13.05
CA ILE A 14 -24.16 -19.80 -11.88
C ILE A 14 -24.13 -21.32 -11.92
N ASP A 15 -24.49 -21.93 -13.05
CA ASP A 15 -24.49 -23.39 -13.20
C ASP A 15 -23.08 -23.98 -12.96
N GLY A 16 -22.05 -23.31 -13.48
CA GLY A 16 -20.68 -23.68 -13.20
C GLY A 16 -20.29 -23.56 -11.72
N VAL A 17 -20.69 -22.48 -11.05
CA VAL A 17 -20.41 -22.31 -9.62
C VAL A 17 -21.13 -23.36 -8.78
N LEU A 18 -22.37 -23.69 -9.11
CA LEU A 18 -23.13 -24.76 -8.44
C LEU A 18 -22.51 -26.15 -8.65
N ASN A 19 -21.86 -26.40 -9.80
CA ASN A 19 -21.22 -27.68 -10.10
C ASN A 19 -19.86 -27.86 -9.41
N TYR A 20 -19.11 -26.78 -9.19
CA TYR A 20 -17.74 -26.82 -8.65
C TYR A 20 -17.61 -26.26 -7.22
N GLY A 21 -18.64 -25.61 -6.71
CA GLY A 21 -18.72 -25.14 -5.32
C GLY A 21 -19.46 -26.15 -4.41
N ASP A 22 -19.63 -25.76 -3.17
CA ASP A 22 -20.35 -26.53 -2.14
C ASP A 22 -21.86 -26.22 -2.09
N GLY A 23 -22.40 -25.56 -3.12
CA GLY A 23 -23.81 -25.21 -3.23
C GLY A 23 -24.21 -23.89 -2.53
N ASN A 24 -23.33 -23.24 -1.79
CA ASN A 24 -23.64 -22.00 -1.07
C ASN A 24 -23.34 -20.76 -1.94
N VAL A 25 -24.27 -20.36 -2.77
CA VAL A 25 -24.10 -19.28 -3.76
C VAL A 25 -24.91 -18.07 -3.38
N ILE A 26 -24.24 -16.93 -3.14
CA ILE A 26 -24.86 -15.61 -2.93
C ILE A 26 -24.68 -14.78 -4.20
N VAL A 27 -25.79 -14.38 -4.83
CA VAL A 27 -25.79 -13.49 -5.99
C VAL A 27 -26.32 -12.12 -5.59
N ILE A 28 -25.56 -11.07 -5.90
CA ILE A 28 -25.97 -9.69 -5.64
C ILE A 28 -26.34 -9.05 -6.97
N ASN A 29 -27.65 -8.93 -7.23
CA ASN A 29 -28.18 -8.18 -8.37
C ASN A 29 -28.12 -6.68 -8.07
N ASP A 30 -27.22 -5.98 -8.73
CA ASP A 30 -26.95 -4.57 -8.49
C ASP A 30 -27.92 -3.63 -9.26
N GLY A 31 -29.24 -3.93 -9.19
CA GLY A 31 -30.28 -3.14 -9.84
C GLY A 31 -30.27 -3.29 -11.36
N SER A 32 -30.16 -4.53 -11.85
CA SER A 32 -30.24 -4.83 -13.30
C SER A 32 -31.60 -4.45 -13.88
N THR A 33 -31.58 -4.01 -15.14
CA THR A 33 -32.73 -3.57 -15.92
C THR A 33 -33.02 -4.47 -17.14
N ASP A 34 -32.16 -5.50 -17.34
CA ASP A 34 -32.34 -6.55 -18.34
C ASP A 34 -32.97 -7.82 -17.73
N ASP A 35 -32.96 -8.95 -18.44
CA ASP A 35 -33.53 -10.20 -18.00
C ASP A 35 -32.77 -10.90 -16.83
N THR A 36 -31.75 -10.23 -16.25
CA THR A 36 -30.97 -10.77 -15.12
C THR A 36 -31.87 -11.22 -13.97
N ALA A 37 -32.87 -10.42 -13.58
CA ALA A 37 -33.77 -10.76 -12.47
C ALA A 37 -34.65 -11.98 -12.80
N ALA A 38 -35.13 -12.09 -14.03
CA ALA A 38 -35.90 -13.24 -14.50
C ALA A 38 -35.06 -14.51 -14.52
N ILE A 39 -33.80 -14.44 -14.94
CA ILE A 39 -32.86 -15.57 -14.89
C ILE A 39 -32.63 -16.01 -13.44
N LEU A 40 -32.38 -15.08 -12.52
CA LEU A 40 -32.12 -15.42 -11.12
C LEU A 40 -33.33 -16.10 -10.47
N SER A 41 -34.55 -15.69 -10.78
CA SER A 41 -35.78 -16.29 -10.24
C SER A 41 -35.93 -17.77 -10.61
N THR A 42 -35.34 -18.21 -11.73
CA THR A 42 -35.41 -19.61 -12.16
C THR A 42 -34.63 -20.60 -11.26
N TYR A 43 -33.72 -20.07 -10.44
CA TYR A 43 -32.92 -20.90 -9.53
C TYR A 43 -33.57 -21.21 -8.19
N GLY A 44 -34.61 -20.42 -7.81
CA GLY A 44 -35.32 -20.63 -6.55
C GLY A 44 -34.38 -20.66 -5.33
N GLU A 45 -34.52 -21.66 -4.51
CA GLU A 45 -33.72 -21.82 -3.28
C GLU A 45 -32.26 -22.30 -3.49
N LYS A 46 -31.88 -22.66 -4.73
CA LYS A 46 -30.53 -23.09 -5.06
C LYS A 46 -29.48 -22.00 -4.88
N ILE A 47 -29.90 -20.75 -4.93
CA ILE A 47 -29.02 -19.59 -4.75
C ILE A 47 -29.69 -18.57 -3.84
N HIS A 48 -28.86 -17.85 -3.06
CA HIS A 48 -29.34 -16.76 -2.23
C HIS A 48 -29.19 -15.43 -3.00
N VAL A 49 -30.31 -14.79 -3.36
CA VAL A 49 -30.33 -13.56 -4.17
C VAL A 49 -30.56 -12.35 -3.29
N LEU A 50 -29.67 -11.37 -3.39
CA LEU A 50 -29.82 -10.03 -2.82
C LEU A 50 -29.96 -9.02 -3.94
N THR A 51 -31.07 -8.24 -3.98
CA THR A 51 -31.28 -7.23 -5.01
C THR A 51 -31.10 -5.83 -4.44
N ASN A 52 -30.38 -4.97 -5.14
CA ASN A 52 -30.28 -3.53 -4.90
C ASN A 52 -31.37 -2.82 -5.73
N GLU A 53 -32.00 -1.80 -5.19
CA GLU A 53 -33.03 -1.01 -5.91
C GLU A 53 -32.48 -0.32 -7.17
N LYS A 54 -31.20 0.06 -7.14
CA LYS A 54 -30.47 0.70 -8.25
C LYS A 54 -29.01 0.33 -8.22
N ASN A 55 -28.29 0.53 -9.33
CA ASN A 55 -26.87 0.28 -9.42
C ASN A 55 -26.06 1.10 -8.40
N GLN A 56 -25.53 0.42 -7.38
CA GLN A 56 -24.65 0.97 -6.35
C GLN A 56 -23.17 0.77 -6.69
N GLY A 57 -22.85 -0.20 -7.55
CA GLY A 57 -21.54 -0.56 -8.03
C GLY A 57 -20.97 -1.84 -7.41
N LYS A 58 -19.99 -2.42 -8.12
CA LYS A 58 -19.38 -3.71 -7.79
C LYS A 58 -18.89 -3.77 -6.34
N GLY A 59 -18.21 -2.72 -5.87
CA GLY A 59 -17.68 -2.67 -4.51
C GLY A 59 -18.77 -2.63 -3.43
N PHE A 60 -19.87 -1.92 -3.68
CA PHE A 60 -21.02 -1.96 -2.78
C PHE A 60 -21.63 -3.36 -2.71
N SER A 61 -21.81 -3.99 -3.86
CA SER A 61 -22.38 -5.34 -3.98
C SER A 61 -21.47 -6.39 -3.31
N LEU A 62 -20.14 -6.29 -3.48
CA LEU A 62 -19.18 -7.15 -2.76
C LEU A 62 -19.31 -6.98 -1.24
N ARG A 63 -19.36 -5.75 -0.73
CA ARG A 63 -19.53 -5.51 0.71
C ARG A 63 -20.85 -6.07 1.25
N ARG A 64 -21.92 -5.97 0.48
CA ARG A 64 -23.22 -6.53 0.84
C ARG A 64 -23.13 -8.06 0.90
N GLY A 65 -22.47 -8.68 -0.09
CA GLY A 65 -22.21 -10.12 -0.11
C GLY A 65 -21.35 -10.60 1.06
N PHE A 66 -20.29 -9.86 1.42
CA PHE A 66 -19.48 -10.20 2.60
C PHE A 66 -20.26 -10.13 3.90
N LYS A 67 -21.09 -9.09 4.08
CA LYS A 67 -21.95 -8.97 5.28
C LYS A 67 -22.91 -10.13 5.38
N GLU A 68 -23.50 -10.54 4.27
CA GLU A 68 -24.45 -11.66 4.25
C GLU A 68 -23.72 -12.99 4.52
N ALA A 69 -22.57 -13.23 3.91
CA ALA A 69 -21.78 -14.43 4.18
C ALA A 69 -21.35 -14.52 5.67
N ILE A 70 -20.96 -13.40 6.27
CA ILE A 70 -20.65 -13.34 7.72
C ILE A 70 -21.90 -13.62 8.55
N ARG A 71 -23.07 -13.04 8.19
CA ARG A 71 -24.34 -13.30 8.88
C ARG A 71 -24.75 -14.78 8.85
N LEU A 72 -24.44 -15.43 7.74
CA LEU A 72 -24.68 -16.88 7.55
C LEU A 72 -23.62 -17.77 8.23
N GLY A 73 -22.60 -17.19 8.85
CA GLY A 73 -21.58 -17.93 9.61
C GLY A 73 -20.42 -18.48 8.79
N TYR A 74 -20.25 -18.05 7.54
CA TYR A 74 -19.11 -18.48 6.72
C TYR A 74 -17.80 -17.84 7.17
N GLU A 75 -16.70 -18.59 7.08
CA GLU A 75 -15.36 -18.10 7.38
C GLU A 75 -14.67 -17.48 6.15
N ASN A 76 -14.99 -17.97 4.97
CA ASN A 76 -14.43 -17.54 3.69
C ASN A 76 -15.53 -17.28 2.67
N ALA A 77 -15.24 -16.42 1.70
CA ALA A 77 -16.11 -16.19 0.57
C ALA A 77 -15.29 -16.09 -0.73
N ILE A 78 -15.66 -16.86 -1.73
CA ILE A 78 -15.10 -16.75 -3.08
C ILE A 78 -15.92 -15.74 -3.88
N SER A 79 -15.29 -14.70 -4.44
CA SER A 79 -15.91 -13.84 -5.44
C SER A 79 -15.55 -14.32 -6.84
N ILE A 80 -16.53 -14.32 -7.73
CA ILE A 80 -16.36 -14.54 -9.16
C ILE A 80 -17.24 -13.54 -9.92
N ASP A 81 -16.73 -13.02 -11.03
CA ASP A 81 -17.50 -12.09 -11.88
C ASP A 81 -18.49 -12.88 -12.76
N SER A 82 -19.66 -12.27 -13.00
CA SER A 82 -20.73 -12.90 -13.79
C SER A 82 -20.54 -12.78 -15.31
N ASP A 83 -19.43 -12.17 -15.77
CA ASP A 83 -19.15 -11.92 -17.19
C ASP A 83 -18.62 -13.14 -17.97
N GLY A 84 -18.44 -14.25 -17.27
CA GLY A 84 -18.02 -15.52 -17.87
C GLY A 84 -16.55 -15.59 -18.26
N GLN A 85 -15.74 -14.58 -17.90
CA GLN A 85 -14.29 -14.60 -18.19
C GLN A 85 -13.55 -15.60 -17.30
N HIS A 86 -13.96 -15.76 -16.05
CA HIS A 86 -13.38 -16.70 -15.11
C HIS A 86 -14.08 -18.04 -15.19
N LEU A 87 -13.31 -19.12 -15.13
CA LEU A 87 -13.83 -20.48 -15.17
C LEU A 87 -14.19 -20.94 -13.74
N PRO A 88 -15.46 -21.29 -13.47
CA PRO A 88 -15.84 -21.88 -12.18
C PRO A 88 -15.10 -23.17 -11.83
N SER A 89 -14.57 -23.90 -12.84
CA SER A 89 -13.73 -25.09 -12.65
C SER A 89 -12.46 -24.83 -11.85
N ASP A 90 -12.03 -23.57 -11.70
CA ASP A 90 -10.88 -23.20 -10.87
C ASP A 90 -11.23 -23.01 -9.39
N ILE A 91 -12.53 -23.05 -8.99
CA ILE A 91 -12.98 -22.95 -7.58
C ILE A 91 -12.26 -23.95 -6.68
N PRO A 92 -12.13 -25.24 -7.03
CA PRO A 92 -11.43 -26.23 -6.19
C PRO A 92 -9.98 -25.81 -5.84
N LEU A 93 -9.27 -25.11 -6.74
CA LEU A 93 -7.92 -24.62 -6.46
C LEU A 93 -7.90 -23.62 -5.29
N PHE A 94 -8.91 -22.77 -5.19
CA PHE A 94 -9.05 -21.82 -4.08
C PHE A 94 -9.41 -22.53 -2.78
N ILE A 95 -10.27 -23.54 -2.83
CA ILE A 95 -10.68 -24.31 -1.66
C ILE A 95 -9.47 -25.08 -1.10
N GLU A 96 -8.73 -25.80 -1.94
CA GLU A 96 -7.50 -26.49 -1.54
C GLU A 96 -6.46 -25.54 -0.94
N ALA A 97 -6.22 -24.42 -1.60
CA ALA A 97 -5.28 -23.43 -1.11
C ALA A 97 -5.74 -22.80 0.22
N ALA A 98 -7.04 -22.61 0.46
CA ALA A 98 -7.58 -22.10 1.72
C ALA A 98 -7.35 -23.06 2.88
N LEU A 99 -7.44 -24.38 2.65
CA LEU A 99 -7.12 -25.41 3.65
C LEU A 99 -5.64 -25.36 4.03
N ASN A 100 -4.75 -25.16 3.05
CA ASN A 100 -3.30 -25.07 3.28
C ASN A 100 -2.86 -23.73 3.88
N TYR A 101 -3.63 -22.65 3.67
CA TYR A 101 -3.31 -21.31 4.12
C TYR A 101 -4.53 -20.62 4.78
N PRO A 102 -4.96 -21.09 5.97
CA PRO A 102 -6.14 -20.55 6.65
C PRO A 102 -5.96 -19.05 6.92
N GLY A 103 -7.03 -18.29 6.65
CA GLY A 103 -7.05 -16.84 6.86
C GLY A 103 -6.27 -16.01 5.83
N ALA A 104 -5.75 -16.62 4.76
CA ALA A 104 -5.11 -15.90 3.66
C ALA A 104 -6.15 -15.36 2.68
N LEU A 105 -5.86 -14.22 2.06
CA LEU A 105 -6.52 -13.76 0.85
C LEU A 105 -5.88 -14.48 -0.35
N LEU A 106 -6.67 -15.23 -1.11
CA LEU A 106 -6.21 -15.90 -2.32
C LEU A 106 -6.70 -15.11 -3.54
N MET A 107 -5.80 -14.78 -4.44
CA MET A 107 -6.10 -13.97 -5.62
C MET A 107 -5.84 -14.76 -6.89
N GLY A 108 -6.83 -14.86 -7.76
CA GLY A 108 -6.64 -15.41 -9.09
C GLY A 108 -5.56 -14.62 -9.83
N SER A 109 -4.64 -15.32 -10.46
CA SER A 109 -3.57 -14.73 -11.25
C SER A 109 -3.71 -15.19 -12.70
N ARG A 110 -4.03 -14.25 -13.58
CA ARG A 110 -4.17 -14.49 -15.02
C ARG A 110 -2.80 -14.54 -15.66
N ASN A 111 -2.65 -15.40 -16.66
CA ASN A 111 -1.45 -15.37 -17.51
C ASN A 111 -1.54 -14.18 -18.49
N MET A 112 -0.91 -13.06 -18.14
CA MET A 112 -0.90 -11.84 -18.97
C MET A 112 -0.03 -11.94 -20.23
N ALA A 113 0.71 -13.04 -20.41
CA ALA A 113 1.47 -13.34 -21.61
C ALA A 113 0.69 -14.24 -22.60
N GLN A 114 -0.53 -14.67 -22.26
CA GLN A 114 -1.38 -15.50 -23.10
C GLN A 114 -1.81 -14.73 -24.36
N GLU A 115 -1.91 -15.41 -25.48
CA GLU A 115 -2.47 -14.85 -26.72
C GLU A 115 -3.92 -14.39 -26.48
N GLY A 116 -4.30 -13.26 -27.11
CA GLY A 116 -5.63 -12.65 -26.97
C GLY A 116 -5.80 -11.68 -25.79
N VAL A 117 -4.81 -11.50 -24.92
CA VAL A 117 -4.87 -10.49 -23.85
C VAL A 117 -4.80 -9.08 -24.45
N PRO A 118 -5.82 -8.21 -24.26
CA PRO A 118 -5.78 -6.85 -24.78
C PRO A 118 -4.61 -6.06 -24.16
N GLY A 119 -3.84 -5.33 -24.97
CA GLY A 119 -2.69 -4.54 -24.49
C GLY A 119 -3.03 -3.51 -23.41
N LYS A 120 -4.25 -2.93 -23.47
CA LYS A 120 -4.77 -2.04 -22.41
C LYS A 120 -4.93 -2.74 -21.07
N SER A 121 -5.32 -4.02 -21.05
CA SER A 121 -5.43 -4.82 -19.83
C SER A 121 -4.06 -5.09 -19.21
N SER A 122 -3.06 -5.40 -20.05
CA SER A 122 -1.67 -5.60 -19.59
C SER A 122 -1.06 -4.33 -18.99
N PHE A 123 -1.29 -3.17 -19.61
CA PHE A 123 -0.83 -1.89 -19.05
C PHE A 123 -1.51 -1.58 -17.69
N GLY A 124 -2.83 -1.72 -17.63
CA GLY A 124 -3.58 -1.50 -16.39
C GLY A 124 -3.12 -2.42 -15.25
N ASN A 125 -2.85 -3.68 -15.55
CA ASN A 125 -2.32 -4.65 -14.59
C ASN A 125 -0.93 -4.23 -14.06
N LYS A 126 0.01 -3.91 -14.95
CA LYS A 126 1.35 -3.43 -14.56
C LYS A 126 1.29 -2.17 -13.69
N PHE A 127 0.42 -1.23 -14.04
CA PHE A 127 0.19 0.00 -13.28
C PHE A 127 -0.34 -0.30 -11.89
N SER A 128 -1.38 -1.13 -11.78
CA SER A 128 -1.96 -1.52 -10.49
C SER A 128 -0.98 -2.30 -9.61
N ASN A 129 -0.23 -3.24 -10.18
CA ASN A 129 0.80 -4.01 -9.47
C ASN A 129 1.94 -3.12 -8.94
N PHE A 130 2.33 -2.08 -9.70
CA PHE A 130 3.34 -1.12 -9.27
C PHE A 130 2.89 -0.35 -8.03
N TRP A 131 1.68 0.22 -8.04
CA TRP A 131 1.16 0.98 -6.90
C TRP A 131 0.92 0.09 -5.69
N PHE A 132 0.35 -1.09 -5.87
CA PHE A 132 0.19 -2.06 -4.79
C PHE A 132 1.52 -2.41 -4.12
N LYS A 133 2.56 -2.65 -4.92
CA LYS A 133 3.92 -2.91 -4.39
C LYS A 133 4.47 -1.70 -3.63
N PHE A 134 4.27 -0.50 -4.12
CA PHE A 134 4.70 0.73 -3.46
C PHE A 134 3.99 0.90 -2.10
N GLU A 135 2.69 0.70 -2.07
CA GLU A 135 1.84 0.92 -0.90
C GLU A 135 2.01 -0.16 0.18
N THR A 136 2.28 -1.38 -0.20
CA THR A 136 2.31 -2.53 0.71
C THR A 136 3.69 -3.16 0.90
N GLY A 137 4.59 -2.99 -0.07
CA GLY A 137 5.86 -3.70 -0.16
C GLY A 137 5.74 -5.15 -0.67
N LEU A 138 4.51 -5.64 -0.96
CA LEU A 138 4.26 -6.97 -1.50
C LEU A 138 4.26 -6.94 -3.03
N THR A 139 4.67 -8.04 -3.65
CA THR A 139 4.63 -8.21 -5.11
C THR A 139 3.60 -9.26 -5.46
N LEU A 140 2.63 -8.89 -6.29
CA LEU A 140 1.63 -9.80 -6.86
C LEU A 140 1.69 -9.75 -8.40
N PRO A 141 1.46 -10.87 -9.07
CA PRO A 141 1.45 -10.91 -10.53
C PRO A 141 0.20 -10.27 -11.13
N ASP A 142 -0.93 -10.32 -10.41
CA ASP A 142 -2.21 -9.75 -10.84
C ASP A 142 -2.99 -9.21 -9.66
N THR A 143 -3.17 -7.87 -9.61
CA THR A 143 -3.94 -7.18 -8.57
C THR A 143 -5.34 -6.79 -9.03
N GLN A 144 -5.71 -7.06 -10.29
CA GLN A 144 -6.97 -6.61 -10.88
C GLN A 144 -8.03 -7.71 -11.06
N THR A 145 -7.67 -8.97 -10.83
CA THR A 145 -8.64 -10.06 -10.93
C THR A 145 -9.81 -9.88 -9.95
N GLY A 146 -11.03 -10.22 -10.39
CA GLY A 146 -12.21 -10.29 -9.51
C GLY A 146 -12.45 -11.69 -8.92
N PHE A 147 -11.68 -12.70 -9.35
CA PHE A 147 -11.77 -14.06 -8.83
C PHE A 147 -10.84 -14.23 -7.63
N ARG A 148 -11.41 -14.21 -6.43
CA ARG A 148 -10.66 -14.17 -5.16
C ARG A 148 -11.38 -14.95 -4.07
N LEU A 149 -10.63 -15.58 -3.17
CA LEU A 149 -11.15 -16.07 -1.90
C LEU A 149 -10.76 -15.08 -0.79
N TYR A 150 -11.75 -14.56 -0.11
CA TYR A 150 -11.61 -13.59 0.98
C TYR A 150 -11.78 -14.26 2.35
N PRO A 151 -10.84 -14.11 3.29
CA PRO A 151 -11.06 -14.49 4.67
C PRO A 151 -11.98 -13.46 5.34
N LEU A 152 -13.17 -13.87 5.75
CA LEU A 152 -14.22 -12.95 6.22
C LEU A 152 -13.91 -12.30 7.57
N LYS A 153 -13.25 -13.01 8.48
CA LYS A 153 -12.86 -12.46 9.78
C LYS A 153 -11.90 -11.25 9.68
N PRO A 154 -10.87 -11.21 8.80
CA PRO A 154 -10.13 -10.00 8.50
C PRO A 154 -10.94 -8.92 7.76
N ILE A 155 -11.84 -9.32 6.85
CA ILE A 155 -12.70 -8.39 6.11
C ILE A 155 -13.62 -7.61 7.07
N GLU A 156 -14.22 -8.26 8.04
CA GLU A 156 -15.07 -7.62 9.04
C GLU A 156 -14.36 -6.52 9.82
N LYS A 157 -13.05 -6.69 10.04
CA LYS A 157 -12.23 -5.73 10.80
C LYS A 157 -11.77 -4.52 10.00
N ILE A 158 -11.97 -4.48 8.68
CA ILE A 158 -11.59 -3.34 7.85
C ILE A 158 -12.81 -2.52 7.47
N ARG A 159 -12.70 -1.20 7.55
CA ARG A 159 -13.73 -0.28 7.06
C ARG A 159 -13.45 0.03 5.60
N LEU A 160 -14.33 -0.43 4.70
CA LEU A 160 -14.29 -0.11 3.27
C LEU A 160 -15.20 1.09 3.00
N PHE A 161 -14.71 2.08 2.25
CA PHE A 161 -15.44 3.32 1.96
C PHE A 161 -15.73 3.52 0.47
N THR A 162 -15.04 2.80 -0.41
CA THR A 162 -15.28 2.86 -1.85
C THR A 162 -16.45 1.96 -2.27
N SER A 163 -17.02 2.17 -3.46
CA SER A 163 -18.25 1.47 -3.88
C SER A 163 -18.21 0.89 -5.29
N LYS A 164 -17.22 1.24 -6.11
CA LYS A 164 -17.12 0.78 -7.49
C LYS A 164 -15.92 -0.18 -7.64
N PHE A 165 -15.21 -0.15 -8.79
CA PHE A 165 -14.08 -1.03 -9.06
C PHE A 165 -12.88 -0.77 -8.14
N GLU A 166 -12.70 0.44 -7.66
CA GLU A 166 -11.62 0.81 -6.73
C GLU A 166 -11.67 0.05 -5.39
N THR A 167 -12.86 -0.48 -5.02
CA THR A 167 -13.00 -1.29 -3.79
C THR A 167 -12.12 -2.54 -3.80
N GLU A 168 -11.90 -3.14 -4.95
CA GLU A 168 -11.06 -4.33 -5.07
C GLU A 168 -9.60 -4.03 -4.74
N ILE A 169 -9.13 -2.82 -5.04
CA ILE A 169 -7.80 -2.33 -4.65
C ILE A 169 -7.80 -1.95 -3.17
N GLU A 170 -8.85 -1.27 -2.70
CA GLU A 170 -8.98 -0.90 -1.29
C GLU A 170 -8.87 -2.11 -0.37
N VAL A 171 -9.54 -3.21 -0.70
CA VAL A 171 -9.53 -4.44 0.10
C VAL A 171 -8.12 -5.02 0.20
N ILE A 172 -7.42 -5.21 -0.93
CA ILE A 172 -6.11 -5.87 -0.92
C ILE A 172 -5.05 -5.04 -0.19
N VAL A 173 -5.07 -3.71 -0.35
CA VAL A 173 -4.14 -2.82 0.34
C VAL A 173 -4.41 -2.83 1.85
N LYS A 174 -5.66 -2.71 2.27
CA LYS A 174 -6.02 -2.70 3.70
C LYS A 174 -5.77 -4.03 4.40
N LEU A 175 -5.97 -5.15 3.71
CA LEU A 175 -5.63 -6.48 4.25
C LEU A 175 -4.11 -6.66 4.34
N ALA A 176 -3.34 -6.21 3.33
CA ALA A 176 -1.88 -6.24 3.37
C ALA A 176 -1.33 -5.41 4.54
N TRP A 177 -1.90 -4.24 4.82
CA TRP A 177 -1.51 -3.41 5.96
C TRP A 177 -1.85 -4.01 7.33
N ARG A 178 -2.70 -5.04 7.36
CA ARG A 178 -3.02 -5.84 8.56
C ARG A 178 -2.26 -7.16 8.61
N ASP A 179 -1.21 -7.30 7.80
CA ASP A 179 -0.37 -8.48 7.73
C ASP A 179 -1.14 -9.77 7.33
N VAL A 180 -2.28 -9.63 6.66
CA VAL A 180 -2.98 -10.77 6.06
C VAL A 180 -2.14 -11.30 4.91
N LYS A 181 -1.87 -12.60 4.93
CA LYS A 181 -1.13 -13.27 3.86
C LYS A 181 -1.93 -13.19 2.55
N ILE A 182 -1.30 -12.76 1.47
CA ILE A 182 -1.92 -12.67 0.15
C ILE A 182 -1.14 -13.57 -0.80
N LEU A 183 -1.84 -14.50 -1.44
CA LEU A 183 -1.22 -15.51 -2.31
C LEU A 183 -1.89 -15.51 -3.70
N PRO A 184 -1.11 -15.59 -4.78
CA PRO A 184 -1.63 -15.77 -6.12
C PRO A 184 -2.02 -17.25 -6.35
N ILE A 185 -3.14 -17.47 -7.04
CA ILE A 185 -3.60 -18.77 -7.54
C ILE A 185 -3.69 -18.67 -9.06
N ASN A 186 -2.95 -19.49 -9.78
CA ASN A 186 -3.01 -19.48 -11.23
C ASN A 186 -4.39 -19.93 -11.73
N ILE A 187 -5.05 -19.08 -12.50
CA ILE A 187 -6.38 -19.32 -13.05
C ILE A 187 -6.39 -19.23 -14.56
N GLN A 188 -7.37 -19.91 -15.15
CA GLN A 188 -7.65 -19.82 -16.58
C GLN A 188 -8.66 -18.69 -16.85
N VAL A 189 -8.50 -18.01 -17.98
CA VAL A 189 -9.39 -16.92 -18.40
C VAL A 189 -9.74 -17.06 -19.87
N ILE A 190 -11.02 -16.92 -20.20
CA ILE A 190 -11.53 -16.89 -21.56
C ILE A 190 -11.76 -15.43 -21.96
N TYR A 191 -11.14 -15.01 -23.05
CA TYR A 191 -11.37 -13.71 -23.67
C TYR A 191 -12.24 -13.88 -24.93
N ASP A 192 -13.58 -13.95 -24.74
CA ASP A 192 -14.51 -13.93 -25.87
C ASP A 192 -15.00 -12.48 -26.06
N SER A 193 -14.63 -11.89 -27.20
CA SER A 193 -15.01 -10.53 -27.56
C SER A 193 -16.52 -10.36 -27.82
N ASN A 194 -17.21 -11.46 -28.18
CA ASN A 194 -18.64 -11.42 -28.53
C ASN A 194 -19.56 -11.47 -27.31
N GLU A 195 -19.11 -12.11 -26.23
CA GLU A 195 -19.88 -12.26 -24.99
C GLU A 195 -19.48 -11.25 -23.91
N ARG A 196 -18.33 -10.59 -24.06
CA ARG A 196 -17.78 -9.72 -23.06
C ARG A 196 -18.65 -8.48 -22.83
N VAL A 197 -19.28 -8.42 -21.65
CA VAL A 197 -19.94 -7.22 -21.16
C VAL A 197 -19.01 -6.50 -20.19
N THR A 198 -18.54 -5.32 -20.52
CA THR A 198 -17.73 -4.52 -19.60
C THR A 198 -18.47 -3.25 -19.20
N HIS A 199 -18.60 -3.04 -17.89
CA HIS A 199 -19.16 -1.84 -17.31
C HIS A 199 -18.08 -0.86 -16.84
N PHE A 200 -16.81 -1.16 -17.10
CA PHE A 200 -15.69 -0.29 -16.77
C PHE A 200 -15.64 0.94 -17.69
N ARG A 201 -15.69 2.12 -17.11
CA ARG A 201 -15.63 3.42 -17.79
C ARG A 201 -14.21 3.99 -17.66
N PRO A 202 -13.35 3.92 -18.70
CA PRO A 202 -11.91 4.14 -18.57
C PRO A 202 -11.54 5.42 -17.83
N PHE A 203 -12.03 6.58 -18.28
CA PHE A 203 -11.68 7.86 -17.64
C PHE A 203 -12.21 7.98 -16.21
N ARG A 204 -13.45 7.65 -15.99
CA ARG A 204 -14.11 7.86 -14.68
C ARG A 204 -13.61 6.89 -13.62
N ASP A 205 -13.46 5.63 -13.97
CA ASP A 205 -13.03 4.62 -13.01
C ASP A 205 -11.52 4.70 -12.77
N PHE A 206 -10.73 5.03 -13.82
CA PHE A 206 -9.29 5.29 -13.66
C PHE A 206 -9.03 6.51 -12.75
N THR A 207 -9.82 7.60 -12.89
CA THR A 207 -9.71 8.76 -11.98
C THR A 207 -10.00 8.36 -10.53
N ARG A 208 -11.04 7.56 -10.27
CA ARG A 208 -11.35 7.07 -8.91
C ARG A 208 -10.23 6.22 -8.34
N ILE A 209 -9.67 5.30 -9.14
CA ILE A 209 -8.54 4.47 -8.76
C ILE A 209 -7.31 5.35 -8.46
N SER A 210 -7.05 6.38 -9.28
CA SER A 210 -5.93 7.29 -9.07
C SER A 210 -6.07 8.10 -7.78
N ILE A 211 -7.27 8.59 -7.47
CA ILE A 211 -7.55 9.28 -6.20
C ILE A 211 -7.32 8.35 -5.01
N LEU A 212 -7.80 7.10 -5.09
CA LEU A 212 -7.59 6.12 -4.04
C LEU A 212 -6.11 5.80 -3.85
N ASN A 213 -5.36 5.56 -4.93
CA ASN A 213 -3.92 5.31 -4.87
C ASN A 213 -3.17 6.52 -4.29
N THR A 214 -3.54 7.76 -4.67
CA THR A 214 -2.95 8.96 -4.07
C THR A 214 -3.17 8.99 -2.55
N TYR A 215 -4.39 8.70 -2.11
CA TYR A 215 -4.71 8.59 -0.68
C TYR A 215 -3.86 7.50 0.01
N PHE A 216 -3.72 6.33 -0.60
CA PHE A 216 -2.90 5.25 -0.04
C PHE A 216 -1.41 5.55 -0.05
N VAL A 217 -0.90 6.22 -1.07
CA VAL A 217 0.49 6.71 -1.12
C VAL A 217 0.77 7.66 0.04
N VAL A 218 -0.11 8.64 0.26
CA VAL A 218 0.01 9.57 1.39
C VAL A 218 0.01 8.84 2.73
N LEU A 219 -0.93 7.92 2.94
CA LEU A 219 -0.97 7.09 4.16
C LEU A 219 0.26 6.21 4.31
N THR A 220 0.74 5.63 3.21
CA THR A 220 1.96 4.80 3.23
C THR A 220 3.16 5.63 3.68
N LEU A 221 3.36 6.82 3.11
CA LEU A 221 4.49 7.68 3.42
C LEU A 221 4.42 8.27 4.84
N LEU A 222 3.23 8.72 5.26
CA LEU A 222 3.08 9.44 6.53
C LEU A 222 2.80 8.54 7.73
N TYR A 223 2.25 7.35 7.53
CA TYR A 223 1.86 6.48 8.64
C TYR A 223 2.46 5.07 8.56
N TYR A 224 2.22 4.32 7.48
CA TYR A 224 2.59 2.90 7.45
C TYR A 224 4.09 2.68 7.35
N LEU A 225 4.80 3.45 6.52
CA LEU A 225 6.25 3.33 6.37
C LEU A 225 6.98 3.76 7.66
N PRO A 226 6.69 4.91 8.28
CA PRO A 226 7.28 5.29 9.56
C PRO A 226 6.95 4.29 10.69
N LYS A 227 5.71 3.82 10.75
CA LYS A 227 5.29 2.80 11.73
C LYS A 227 6.09 1.50 11.57
N ARG A 228 6.20 0.97 10.35
CA ARG A 228 6.98 -0.25 10.07
C ARG A 228 8.46 -0.06 10.42
N LEU A 229 9.02 1.09 10.06
CA LEU A 229 10.40 1.44 10.40
C LEU A 229 10.60 1.51 11.91
N PHE A 230 9.68 2.17 12.64
CA PHE A 230 9.74 2.27 14.10
C PHE A 230 9.72 0.89 14.76
N PHE A 231 8.79 0.01 14.38
CA PHE A 231 8.73 -1.35 14.92
C PHE A 231 9.94 -2.21 14.52
N TYR A 232 10.46 -2.04 13.30
CA TYR A 232 11.68 -2.70 12.86
C TYR A 232 12.88 -2.30 13.72
N ILE A 233 13.07 -0.99 13.94
CA ILE A 233 14.13 -0.44 14.80
C ILE A 233 13.96 -0.92 16.24
N LYS A 234 12.74 -0.86 16.79
CA LYS A 234 12.44 -1.31 18.16
C LYS A 234 12.75 -2.80 18.35
N ARG A 235 12.39 -3.64 17.38
CA ARG A 235 12.62 -5.11 17.46
C ARG A 235 14.08 -5.49 17.28
N LYS A 236 14.80 -4.85 16.36
CA LYS A 236 16.16 -5.25 15.98
C LYS A 236 17.23 -4.50 16.75
N GLY A 237 16.91 -3.34 17.28
CA GLY A 237 17.84 -2.42 17.93
C GLY A 237 18.61 -1.56 16.91
N LEU A 238 18.64 -0.26 17.16
CA LEU A 238 19.24 0.73 16.25
C LEU A 238 20.72 0.42 15.97
N TRP A 239 21.49 0.17 17.01
CA TRP A 239 22.92 -0.11 16.90
C TRP A 239 23.23 -1.40 16.12
N LYS A 240 22.38 -2.43 16.27
CA LYS A 240 22.53 -3.67 15.52
C LYS A 240 22.29 -3.46 14.04
N ILE A 241 21.25 -2.68 13.69
CA ILE A 241 20.94 -2.34 12.30
C ILE A 241 22.10 -1.57 11.66
N ILE A 242 22.58 -0.52 12.33
CA ILE A 242 23.71 0.28 11.83
C ILE A 242 24.95 -0.59 11.63
N ARG A 243 25.26 -1.47 12.59
CA ARG A 243 26.43 -2.36 12.52
C ARG A 243 26.31 -3.37 11.36
N GLU A 244 25.14 -3.97 11.17
CA GLU A 244 24.91 -4.91 10.07
C GLU A 244 25.01 -4.23 8.71
N GLU A 245 24.39 -3.05 8.54
CA GLU A 245 24.46 -2.29 7.29
C GLU A 245 25.87 -1.77 7.02
N ALA A 246 26.58 -1.34 8.06
CA ALA A 246 27.99 -0.92 7.94
C ALA A 246 28.93 -2.05 7.48
N ARG A 247 28.61 -3.30 7.82
CA ARG A 247 29.42 -4.48 7.47
C ARG A 247 29.10 -5.09 6.11
N LYS A 248 28.04 -4.67 5.41
CA LYS A 248 27.70 -5.22 4.09
C LYS A 248 28.87 -5.05 3.11
N PRO A 249 29.36 -6.12 2.48
CA PRO A 249 30.55 -6.06 1.60
C PRO A 249 30.25 -5.35 0.27
N ASN A 250 29.01 -5.36 -0.19
CA ASN A 250 28.62 -4.91 -1.54
C ASN A 250 28.52 -3.38 -1.70
N GLU A 251 28.75 -2.59 -0.65
CA GLU A 251 28.72 -1.14 -0.70
C GLU A 251 30.04 -0.53 -0.25
N SER A 252 30.45 0.56 -0.92
CA SER A 252 31.67 1.29 -0.54
C SER A 252 31.48 2.02 0.81
N ASN A 253 32.56 2.14 1.57
CA ASN A 253 32.56 2.90 2.83
C ASN A 253 32.14 4.36 2.62
N PHE A 254 32.48 4.92 1.46
CA PHE A 254 32.08 6.27 1.07
C PHE A 254 30.54 6.38 0.89
N SER A 255 29.92 5.42 0.19
CA SER A 255 28.45 5.40 0.00
C SER A 255 27.71 5.27 1.34
N LYS A 256 28.21 4.42 2.26
CA LYS A 256 27.65 4.25 3.60
C LYS A 256 27.75 5.52 4.44
N ALA A 257 28.95 6.14 4.48
CA ALA A 257 29.19 7.38 5.22
C ALA A 257 28.34 8.53 4.63
N LYS A 258 28.25 8.63 3.30
CA LYS A 258 27.38 9.60 2.61
C LYS A 258 25.92 9.43 3.02
N SER A 259 25.44 8.21 3.13
CA SER A 259 24.05 7.93 3.55
C SER A 259 23.78 8.35 4.99
N ILE A 260 24.75 8.14 5.89
CA ILE A 260 24.67 8.57 7.29
C ILE A 260 24.67 10.08 7.39
N GLY A 261 25.65 10.76 6.75
CA GLY A 261 25.75 12.22 6.76
C GLY A 261 24.52 12.90 6.18
N PHE A 262 24.04 12.40 5.04
CA PHE A 262 22.82 12.93 4.42
C PHE A 262 21.56 12.69 5.28
N GLY A 263 21.50 11.57 6.01
CA GLY A 263 20.42 11.33 6.95
C GLY A 263 20.40 12.34 8.10
N PHE A 264 21.54 12.62 8.73
CA PHE A 264 21.64 13.66 9.76
C PHE A 264 21.31 15.06 9.21
N PHE A 265 21.78 15.37 8.01
CA PHE A 265 21.42 16.63 7.32
C PHE A 265 19.90 16.76 7.16
N MET A 266 19.25 15.75 6.58
CA MET A 266 17.79 15.76 6.37
C MET A 266 16.99 15.74 7.66
N GLY A 267 17.52 15.14 8.73
CA GLY A 267 16.88 15.11 10.05
C GLY A 267 16.89 16.45 10.78
N ILE A 268 17.82 17.36 10.44
CA ILE A 268 18.00 18.64 11.12
C ILE A 268 17.50 19.82 10.27
N VAL A 269 17.58 19.72 8.93
CA VAL A 269 17.14 20.79 8.03
C VAL A 269 15.69 21.19 8.34
N PRO A 270 15.38 22.51 8.40
CA PRO A 270 14.08 23.03 8.87
C PRO A 270 12.97 22.91 7.81
N ILE A 271 12.74 21.70 7.28
CA ILE A 271 11.65 21.34 6.36
C ILE A 271 10.69 20.36 7.04
N TRP A 272 10.21 20.71 8.20
CA TRP A 272 9.44 19.85 9.09
C TRP A 272 8.27 19.12 8.41
N GLY A 273 8.22 17.80 8.61
CA GLY A 273 7.23 16.92 7.99
C GLY A 273 7.55 16.51 6.55
N PHE A 274 8.37 17.28 5.83
CA PHE A 274 8.74 16.99 4.44
C PHE A 274 10.12 16.34 4.29
N GLN A 275 10.88 16.18 5.36
CA GLN A 275 12.25 15.65 5.31
C GLN A 275 12.36 14.27 4.66
N LEU A 276 11.43 13.37 4.94
CA LEU A 276 11.41 12.05 4.31
C LEU A 276 10.86 12.08 2.88
N LEU A 277 9.87 12.95 2.63
CA LEU A 277 9.29 13.13 1.30
C LEU A 277 10.34 13.61 0.29
N VAL A 278 11.23 14.51 0.71
CA VAL A 278 12.34 15.03 -0.10
C VAL A 278 13.55 14.09 -0.05
N GLY A 279 13.90 13.62 1.13
CA GLY A 279 15.12 12.84 1.36
C GLY A 279 15.09 11.44 0.74
N ILE A 280 13.93 10.75 0.71
CA ILE A 280 13.84 9.42 0.09
C ILE A 280 14.12 9.47 -1.42
N PRO A 281 13.45 10.30 -2.24
CA PRO A 281 13.78 10.43 -3.66
C PRO A 281 15.24 10.80 -3.90
N LEU A 282 15.79 11.75 -3.15
CA LEU A 282 17.19 12.13 -3.26
C LEU A 282 18.15 10.99 -2.90
N SER A 283 17.84 10.21 -1.84
CA SER A 283 18.64 9.04 -1.46
C SER A 283 18.66 7.96 -2.55
N VAL A 284 17.53 7.80 -3.27
CA VAL A 284 17.44 6.90 -4.43
C VAL A 284 18.24 7.44 -5.61
N TYR A 285 18.05 8.71 -5.96
CA TYR A 285 18.75 9.38 -7.06
C TYR A 285 20.26 9.31 -6.89
N PHE A 286 20.77 9.60 -5.70
CA PHE A 286 22.20 9.54 -5.37
C PHE A 286 22.71 8.13 -5.04
N ARG A 287 21.92 7.07 -5.23
CA ARG A 287 22.27 5.64 -4.98
C ARG A 287 22.82 5.42 -3.58
N MET A 288 22.21 6.03 -2.57
CA MET A 288 22.60 5.89 -1.17
C MET A 288 22.00 4.64 -0.53
N ASN A 289 22.60 4.16 0.57
CA ASN A 289 22.02 3.11 1.40
C ASN A 289 20.78 3.64 2.12
N LYS A 290 19.61 3.18 1.68
CA LYS A 290 18.30 3.65 2.15
C LYS A 290 18.08 3.38 3.64
N ILE A 291 18.61 2.26 4.15
CA ILE A 291 18.43 1.87 5.56
C ILE A 291 19.26 2.79 6.45
N LEU A 292 20.53 3.03 6.11
CA LEU A 292 21.38 3.97 6.84
C LEU A 292 20.82 5.39 6.80
N PHE A 293 20.37 5.85 5.62
CA PHE A 293 19.71 7.14 5.47
C PHE A 293 18.47 7.26 6.35
N LEU A 294 17.51 6.32 6.21
CA LEU A 294 16.25 6.36 6.97
C LEU A 294 16.50 6.29 8.49
N THR A 295 17.46 5.48 8.91
CA THR A 295 17.81 5.33 10.33
C THR A 295 18.35 6.63 10.92
N THR A 296 19.23 7.32 10.18
CA THR A 296 19.86 8.56 10.64
C THR A 296 19.02 9.80 10.40
N ALA A 297 18.14 9.83 9.41
CA ALA A 297 17.19 10.92 9.17
C ALA A 297 16.14 11.06 10.29
N ASN A 298 15.93 10.00 11.08
CA ASN A 298 15.01 10.04 12.23
C ASN A 298 15.66 10.58 13.53
N VAL A 299 16.76 11.31 13.44
CA VAL A 299 17.36 11.98 14.61
C VAL A 299 16.43 13.03 15.22
N SER A 300 15.51 13.61 14.44
CA SER A 300 14.46 14.54 14.89
C SER A 300 13.26 13.84 15.54
N LEU A 301 13.51 12.87 16.43
CA LEU A 301 12.45 12.33 17.29
C LEU A 301 11.95 13.41 18.26
N PRO A 302 10.68 13.35 18.68
CA PRO A 302 10.07 14.38 19.55
C PRO A 302 10.92 14.86 20.73
N PRO A 303 11.63 13.99 21.48
CA PRO A 303 12.49 14.42 22.58
C PRO A 303 13.67 15.30 22.16
N PHE A 304 14.14 15.18 20.91
CA PHE A 304 15.32 15.91 20.42
C PHE A 304 14.95 17.21 19.69
N ILE A 305 13.69 17.39 19.30
CA ILE A 305 13.23 18.60 18.58
C ILE A 305 13.57 19.89 19.32
N PRO A 306 13.32 20.05 20.63
CA PRO A 306 13.69 21.28 21.35
C PRO A 306 15.18 21.60 21.27
N PHE A 307 16.05 20.59 21.35
CA PHE A 307 17.49 20.76 21.23
C PHE A 307 17.93 21.17 19.81
N ILE A 308 17.29 20.61 18.79
CA ILE A 308 17.55 20.96 17.38
C ILE A 308 17.13 22.42 17.12
N ILE A 309 15.95 22.83 17.61
CA ILE A 309 15.46 24.21 17.47
C ILE A 309 16.40 25.18 18.20
N PHE A 310 16.73 24.90 19.45
CA PHE A 310 17.63 25.73 20.25
C PHE A 310 19.01 25.85 19.58
N GLY A 311 19.58 24.72 19.12
CA GLY A 311 20.84 24.71 18.37
C GLY A 311 20.77 25.52 17.09
N SER A 312 19.66 25.43 16.36
CA SER A 312 19.43 26.21 15.14
C SER A 312 19.43 27.72 15.43
N TYR A 313 18.75 28.16 16.50
CA TYR A 313 18.79 29.59 16.92
C TYR A 313 20.19 30.06 17.31
N LYS A 314 20.90 29.26 18.13
CA LYS A 314 22.28 29.60 18.53
C LYS A 314 23.22 29.69 17.33
N PHE A 315 23.12 28.71 16.43
CA PHE A 315 23.96 28.70 15.22
C PHE A 315 23.61 29.88 14.27
N GLY A 316 22.30 30.21 14.14
CA GLY A 316 21.82 31.34 13.36
C GLY A 316 22.27 32.66 13.94
N GLY A 317 22.32 32.80 15.26
CA GLY A 317 22.79 34.00 15.96
C GLY A 317 24.27 34.33 15.73
N LEU A 318 25.09 33.36 15.30
CA LEU A 318 26.48 33.62 14.91
C LEU A 318 26.60 34.40 13.59
N PHE A 319 25.62 34.28 12.72
CA PHE A 319 25.64 34.84 11.36
C PHE A 319 24.59 35.93 11.17
N TYR A 320 23.55 35.99 12.00
CA TYR A 320 22.48 36.97 11.91
C TYR A 320 22.48 37.92 13.12
N LYS A 321 23.13 39.09 12.93
CA LYS A 321 23.40 40.07 14.01
C LYS A 321 22.13 40.69 14.65
N ASN A 322 21.01 40.72 13.94
CA ASN A 322 19.75 41.34 14.42
C ASN A 322 18.81 40.27 15.06
N GLY A 323 19.32 39.09 15.37
CA GLY A 323 18.54 37.97 15.92
C GLY A 323 18.38 38.06 17.45
N VAL A 324 17.37 37.34 17.95
CA VAL A 324 17.13 37.19 19.38
C VAL A 324 18.14 36.22 19.99
N GLN A 325 18.74 36.64 21.13
CA GLN A 325 19.56 35.72 21.93
C GLN A 325 18.68 34.90 22.89
N LEU A 326 18.51 33.62 22.56
CA LEU A 326 17.85 32.67 23.45
C LEU A 326 18.88 32.13 24.43
N ASN A 327 18.68 32.40 25.73
CA ASN A 327 19.60 31.99 26.79
C ASN A 327 19.32 30.57 27.33
N SER A 328 18.09 30.07 27.16
CA SER A 328 17.70 28.72 27.60
C SER A 328 16.64 28.10 26.68
N ILE A 329 16.48 26.76 26.75
CA ILE A 329 15.46 26.00 26.00
C ILE A 329 14.05 26.37 26.48
N GLU A 330 13.89 26.77 27.74
CA GLU A 330 12.62 27.13 28.34
C GLU A 330 11.96 28.36 27.73
N ASN A 331 12.77 29.22 27.08
CA ASN A 331 12.30 30.43 26.39
C ASN A 331 11.86 30.15 24.93
N LEU A 332 11.85 28.91 24.49
CA LEU A 332 11.37 28.51 23.15
C LEU A 332 9.85 28.46 23.13
N THR A 333 9.23 29.45 22.49
CA THR A 333 7.80 29.45 22.16
C THR A 333 7.60 29.42 20.65
N LEU A 334 6.41 29.00 20.19
CA LEU A 334 6.05 29.05 18.79
C LEU A 334 6.11 30.47 18.22
N ASP A 335 5.77 31.47 19.05
CA ASP A 335 5.82 32.88 18.67
C ASP A 335 7.27 33.34 18.46
N SER A 336 8.23 32.86 19.27
CA SER A 336 9.66 33.20 19.07
C SER A 336 10.20 32.65 17.76
N ILE A 337 9.71 31.50 17.31
CA ILE A 337 10.06 30.90 16.01
C ILE A 337 9.49 31.75 14.86
N HIS A 338 8.24 32.17 14.98
CA HIS A 338 7.58 32.97 13.94
C HIS A 338 8.22 34.35 13.77
N VAL A 339 8.52 35.04 14.85
CA VAL A 339 9.12 36.38 14.85
C VAL A 339 10.56 36.36 14.29
N ASN A 340 11.30 35.26 14.50
CA ASN A 340 12.71 35.14 14.08
C ASN A 340 12.93 33.99 13.11
N PHE A 341 11.97 33.76 12.21
CA PHE A 341 12.01 32.66 11.24
C PHE A 341 13.29 32.64 10.40
N VAL A 342 13.78 33.82 9.97
CA VAL A 342 15.01 33.91 9.15
C VAL A 342 16.23 33.39 9.93
N GLN A 343 16.39 33.78 11.19
CA GLN A 343 17.49 33.31 12.03
C GLN A 343 17.41 31.79 12.24
N TYR A 344 16.21 31.30 12.56
CA TYR A 344 15.95 29.88 12.75
C TYR A 344 16.24 29.07 11.46
N PHE A 345 15.73 29.51 10.31
CA PHE A 345 15.88 28.81 9.04
C PHE A 345 17.35 28.78 8.57
N LEU A 346 18.01 29.93 8.63
CA LEU A 346 19.43 30.05 8.27
C LEU A 346 20.31 29.20 9.21
N GLY A 347 20.09 29.32 10.51
CA GLY A 347 20.86 28.57 11.50
C GLY A 347 20.59 27.08 11.45
N GLY A 348 19.34 26.67 11.23
CA GLY A 348 18.97 25.26 11.07
C GLY A 348 19.59 24.63 9.82
N THR A 349 19.61 25.36 8.71
CA THR A 349 20.25 24.91 7.47
C THR A 349 21.77 24.77 7.65
N LEU A 350 22.42 25.75 8.26
CA LEU A 350 23.86 25.73 8.53
C LEU A 350 24.22 24.63 9.55
N LEU A 351 23.43 24.46 10.60
CA LEU A 351 23.61 23.38 11.57
C LEU A 351 23.44 22.00 10.91
N ALA A 352 22.44 21.83 10.02
CA ALA A 352 22.24 20.62 9.26
C ALA A 352 23.44 20.30 8.36
N LEU A 353 23.98 21.28 7.64
CA LEU A 353 25.18 21.13 6.83
C LEU A 353 26.39 20.73 7.68
N PHE A 354 26.62 21.43 8.78
CA PHE A 354 27.73 21.15 9.69
C PHE A 354 27.64 19.74 10.26
N THR A 355 26.48 19.36 10.79
CA THR A 355 26.28 18.00 11.35
C THR A 355 26.32 16.92 10.28
N GLY A 356 25.79 17.17 9.09
CA GLY A 356 25.85 16.25 7.95
C GLY A 356 27.29 15.99 7.49
N ILE A 357 28.12 17.03 7.37
CA ILE A 357 29.53 16.91 6.97
C ILE A 357 30.35 16.24 8.06
N THR A 358 30.19 16.62 9.32
CA THR A 358 30.94 16.04 10.44
C THR A 358 30.60 14.56 10.65
N THR A 359 29.32 14.20 10.61
CA THR A 359 28.89 12.78 10.73
C THR A 359 29.31 11.95 9.52
N PHE A 360 29.32 12.53 8.30
CA PHE A 360 29.93 11.89 7.14
C PHE A 360 31.41 11.59 7.38
N GLY A 361 32.22 12.58 7.78
CA GLY A 361 33.65 12.45 8.00
C GLY A 361 33.98 11.41 9.09
N ILE A 362 33.31 11.51 10.24
CA ILE A 362 33.47 10.55 11.35
C ILE A 362 33.11 9.13 10.90
N SER A 363 31.95 8.98 10.26
CA SER A 363 31.50 7.66 9.78
C SER A 363 32.44 7.06 8.75
N TRP A 364 32.97 7.87 7.84
CA TRP A 364 33.92 7.41 6.84
C TRP A 364 35.23 6.93 7.46
N LEU A 365 35.78 7.68 8.43
CA LEU A 365 36.98 7.29 9.18
C LEU A 365 36.72 5.99 9.95
N VAL A 366 35.65 5.89 10.71
CA VAL A 366 35.30 4.68 11.49
C VAL A 366 35.17 3.47 10.57
N LEU A 367 34.48 3.59 9.43
CA LEU A 367 34.32 2.49 8.48
C LEU A 367 35.62 2.11 7.78
N LYS A 368 36.54 3.06 7.56
CA LYS A 368 37.87 2.82 6.99
C LYS A 368 38.76 2.02 7.96
N PHE A 369 38.77 2.40 9.24
CA PHE A 369 39.58 1.72 10.25
C PHE A 369 39.01 0.35 10.64
N ALA A 370 37.66 0.23 10.73
CA ALA A 370 37.00 -1.04 11.00
C ALA A 370 37.29 -2.14 9.95
N ARG A 371 37.54 -1.73 8.69
CA ARG A 371 37.86 -2.66 7.58
C ARG A 371 39.34 -3.09 7.53
N LYS A 372 40.24 -2.36 8.22
CA LYS A 372 41.67 -2.70 8.29
C LYS A 372 41.96 -3.83 9.30
N ASN A 373 41.03 -4.11 10.20
CA ASN A 373 41.18 -5.11 11.28
C ASN A 373 40.50 -6.45 10.96
N TYR A 374 40.19 -6.69 9.70
CA TYR A 374 39.74 -7.96 9.14
C TYR A 374 40.43 -8.18 7.78
#